data_155e9c24d556b7a91ce0cc8a2eb816b1
#
_entry.id   155e9c24d556b7a91ce0cc8a2eb816b1
#
_cell.length_a   1.000
_cell.length_b   1.000
_cell.length_c   1.000
_cell.angle_alpha   90.00
_cell.angle_beta   90.00
_cell.angle_gamma   90.00
#
_symmetry.space_group_name_H-M   'P 1'
#
loop_
_entity.id
_entity.type
_entity.pdbx_description
1 polymer ?
#
loop_
_entity_poly.entity_id
_entity_poly.type
_entity_poly.pdbx_seq_one_letter_code
_entity_poly.pdbx_strand_id
1 'polypeptide(L)'
;IDVLWPFFVYRENDFEKYWRFFLLYSGSSKINDKFKAENPHTGLIPFWAYGRDEENKLYWAIFPIYGNLKNFLAYDSIDFVLFPIYLKTKKGETKGKAYFWPIWNYDEAPSFRKFRFFPFYAYHERYNVFKRVSYFWPFYHNAEYYNPKAEGKGWFLWPFYGENSFKNLKSWTFLWPFFSFYRRDFEGDDRDGIGFNMPWPFIQYRNNVDRDEKNEKWRFYIWPLIGRSERVNSDYQFILWPFFSSLYTKGDEGNVDWVWILPFYWSKRAFDNKSMERELYRNFYPFISYLNKGDFCEIRILDLWFQRNMPAIERNWAPLWIFFNYQSKGEFFRYDFLWGIFKYFNTKKDGKGVAIEPFYRSCTLFEDDGEDMQAVEKNLPLVQREYFLGMIRTRNFIGGKTKIRLFWSIEFEY
;
A
#
# COMPACT_ATOMS: atom_id res chain seq x y z
N ILE A 1 3.35 -11.96 -13.84
CA ILE A 1 4.51 -12.70 -13.30
C ILE A 1 5.44 -11.67 -12.69
N ASP A 2 5.75 -11.83 -11.42
CA ASP A 2 6.73 -11.01 -10.72
C ASP A 2 7.91 -11.94 -10.36
N VAL A 3 9.09 -11.61 -10.84
CA VAL A 3 10.32 -12.35 -10.51
C VAL A 3 11.25 -11.41 -9.78
N LEU A 4 11.60 -11.74 -8.54
CA LEU A 4 12.44 -10.90 -7.68
C LEU A 4 11.94 -9.43 -7.64
N TRP A 5 10.64 -9.24 -7.35
CA TRP A 5 10.11 -7.89 -7.19
C TRP A 5 10.98 -7.07 -6.22
N PRO A 6 11.33 -5.80 -6.52
CA PRO A 6 10.83 -4.97 -7.63
C PRO A 6 11.67 -5.03 -8.93
N PHE A 7 12.60 -5.97 -9.06
CA PHE A 7 13.56 -5.95 -10.18
C PHE A 7 12.92 -6.31 -11.51
N PHE A 8 12.14 -7.40 -11.57
CA PHE A 8 11.46 -7.78 -12.80
C PHE A 8 9.96 -7.97 -12.55
N VAL A 9 9.16 -7.33 -13.39
CA VAL A 9 7.70 -7.43 -13.39
C VAL A 9 7.21 -7.62 -14.81
N TYR A 10 6.38 -8.62 -15.02
CA TYR A 10 5.66 -8.83 -16.28
C TYR A 10 4.17 -8.91 -15.99
N ARG A 11 3.37 -8.12 -16.70
CA ARG A 11 1.90 -8.14 -16.62
C ARG A 11 1.33 -8.21 -18.02
N GLU A 12 0.31 -9.03 -18.15
CA GLU A 12 -0.48 -9.15 -19.36
C GLU A 12 -1.92 -9.40 -18.97
N ASN A 13 -2.81 -8.59 -19.48
CA ASN A 13 -4.25 -8.72 -19.41
C ASN A 13 -4.86 -8.26 -20.75
N ASP A 14 -6.20 -8.26 -20.86
CA ASP A 14 -6.88 -7.91 -22.12
C ASP A 14 -6.67 -6.45 -22.54
N PHE A 15 -6.26 -5.58 -21.63
CA PHE A 15 -6.12 -4.14 -21.82
C PHE A 15 -4.67 -3.65 -21.84
N GLU A 16 -3.75 -4.40 -21.23
CA GLU A 16 -2.40 -3.93 -20.95
C GLU A 16 -1.41 -5.09 -21.04
N LYS A 17 -0.30 -4.86 -21.70
CA LYS A 17 0.87 -5.73 -21.69
C LYS A 17 2.08 -4.90 -21.40
N TYR A 18 2.78 -5.19 -20.29
CA TYR A 18 4.01 -4.49 -20.00
C TYR A 18 5.00 -5.36 -19.23
N TRP A 19 6.28 -5.05 -19.39
CA TRP A 19 7.35 -5.57 -18.58
C TRP A 19 8.25 -4.45 -18.06
N ARG A 20 8.86 -4.69 -16.92
CA ARG A 20 9.84 -3.80 -16.34
C ARG A 20 10.99 -4.63 -15.76
N PHE A 21 12.21 -4.23 -16.10
CA PHE A 21 13.42 -4.73 -15.48
C PHE A 21 14.14 -3.55 -14.83
N PHE A 22 14.09 -3.49 -13.50
CA PHE A 22 14.62 -2.40 -12.67
C PHE A 22 14.08 -1.04 -13.15
N LEU A 23 14.88 -0.21 -13.80
CA LEU A 23 14.50 1.12 -14.32
C LEU A 23 14.05 1.10 -15.80
N LEU A 24 14.36 0.03 -16.52
CA LEU A 24 13.95 -0.16 -17.92
C LEU A 24 12.54 -0.75 -17.97
N TYR A 25 11.66 -0.13 -18.74
CA TYR A 25 10.30 -0.63 -18.94
C TYR A 25 9.88 -0.54 -20.41
N SER A 26 9.02 -1.43 -20.82
CA SER A 26 8.35 -1.38 -22.12
C SER A 26 6.96 -2.02 -22.03
N GLY A 27 6.00 -1.45 -22.70
CA GLY A 27 4.64 -1.96 -22.69
C GLY A 27 3.78 -1.35 -23.81
N SER A 28 2.56 -1.85 -23.87
CA SER A 28 1.49 -1.30 -24.72
C SER A 28 0.16 -1.39 -23.95
N SER A 29 -0.70 -0.40 -24.12
CA SER A 29 -2.07 -0.38 -23.58
C SER A 29 -3.09 -0.23 -24.70
N LYS A 30 -4.22 -0.95 -24.61
CA LYS A 30 -5.38 -0.85 -25.50
C LYS A 30 -6.38 0.11 -24.90
N ILE A 31 -6.76 1.15 -25.62
CA ILE A 31 -7.57 2.25 -25.07
C ILE A 31 -9.06 2.04 -25.20
N ASN A 32 -9.53 1.22 -26.12
CA ASN A 32 -10.94 0.86 -26.32
C ASN A 32 -11.10 -0.35 -27.22
N ASP A 33 -12.11 -1.20 -26.99
CA ASP A 33 -12.51 -2.31 -27.86
C ASP A 33 -12.87 -1.89 -29.30
N LYS A 34 -13.15 -0.61 -29.53
CA LYS A 34 -13.47 -0.04 -30.86
C LYS A 34 -12.27 0.40 -31.66
N PHE A 35 -11.13 0.68 -31.04
CA PHE A 35 -9.91 1.08 -31.72
C PHE A 35 -8.78 0.12 -31.36
N LYS A 36 -8.39 -0.73 -32.31
CA LYS A 36 -7.23 -1.64 -32.20
C LYS A 36 -5.86 -0.93 -32.11
N ALA A 37 -5.81 0.31 -31.63
CA ALA A 37 -4.58 1.06 -31.49
C ALA A 37 -3.90 0.68 -30.18
N GLU A 38 -2.84 -0.08 -30.26
CA GLU A 38 -1.89 -0.28 -29.17
C GLU A 38 -1.04 0.98 -29.01
N ASN A 39 -0.99 1.51 -27.78
CA ASN A 39 -0.12 2.64 -27.45
C ASN A 39 1.20 2.12 -26.87
N PRO A 40 2.22 1.90 -27.71
CA PRO A 40 3.50 1.44 -27.22
C PRO A 40 4.20 2.54 -26.42
N HIS A 41 4.81 2.16 -25.30
CA HIS A 41 5.65 3.03 -24.50
C HIS A 41 6.87 2.27 -24.00
N THR A 42 8.00 2.93 -23.97
CA THR A 42 9.25 2.36 -23.46
C THR A 42 10.11 3.46 -22.85
N GLY A 43 10.97 3.11 -21.92
CA GLY A 43 11.86 4.07 -21.31
C GLY A 43 12.83 3.48 -20.30
N LEU A 44 13.85 4.25 -19.99
CA LEU A 44 14.83 4.01 -18.91
C LEU A 44 14.75 5.19 -17.93
N ILE A 45 14.11 4.98 -16.80
CA ILE A 45 13.91 6.02 -15.77
C ILE A 45 15.22 6.31 -15.04
N PRO A 46 15.61 7.60 -14.86
CA PRO A 46 14.93 8.83 -15.31
C PRO A 46 15.38 9.31 -16.71
N PHE A 47 16.28 8.63 -17.38
CA PHE A 47 17.09 9.18 -18.46
C PHE A 47 16.32 9.48 -19.74
N TRP A 48 15.47 8.57 -20.19
CA TRP A 48 14.68 8.77 -21.40
C TRP A 48 13.36 8.00 -21.37
N ALA A 49 12.39 8.49 -22.12
CA ALA A 49 11.12 7.84 -22.38
C ALA A 49 10.62 8.14 -23.79
N TYR A 50 9.89 7.20 -24.36
CA TYR A 50 9.33 7.27 -25.71
C TYR A 50 8.00 6.52 -25.75
N GLY A 51 7.02 7.02 -26.48
CA GLY A 51 5.73 6.36 -26.63
C GLY A 51 4.77 7.10 -27.56
N ARG A 52 3.52 6.60 -27.60
CA ARG A 52 2.42 7.22 -28.31
C ARG A 52 1.24 7.43 -27.36
N ASP A 53 0.56 8.55 -27.50
CA ASP A 53 -0.64 8.85 -26.72
C ASP A 53 -1.92 8.23 -27.35
N GLU A 54 -3.06 8.48 -26.74
CA GLU A 54 -4.38 8.00 -27.17
C GLU A 54 -4.78 8.46 -28.57
N GLU A 55 -4.23 9.57 -29.01
CA GLU A 55 -4.44 10.12 -30.37
C GLU A 55 -3.35 9.64 -31.36
N ASN A 56 -2.56 8.62 -30.98
CA ASN A 56 -1.44 8.10 -31.77
C ASN A 56 -0.31 9.14 -32.03
N LYS A 57 -0.28 10.24 -31.25
CA LYS A 57 0.78 11.25 -31.32
C LYS A 57 2.00 10.79 -30.55
N LEU A 58 3.15 11.00 -31.16
CA LEU A 58 4.44 10.68 -30.58
C LEU A 58 4.75 11.59 -29.39
N TYR A 59 5.21 11.02 -28.28
CA TYR A 59 5.85 11.75 -27.20
C TYR A 59 7.21 11.14 -26.87
N TRP A 60 8.13 11.97 -26.42
CA TRP A 60 9.45 11.52 -26.02
C TRP A 60 10.08 12.47 -25.00
N ALA A 61 11.06 11.99 -24.27
CA ALA A 61 11.80 12.77 -23.30
C ALA A 61 13.24 12.27 -23.19
N ILE A 62 14.17 13.21 -23.04
CA ILE A 62 15.56 12.99 -22.63
C ILE A 62 15.82 13.91 -21.45
N PHE A 63 15.81 13.33 -20.24
CA PHE A 63 16.03 14.08 -19.02
C PHE A 63 17.52 14.41 -18.81
N PRO A 64 17.85 15.62 -18.40
CA PRO A 64 16.99 16.76 -18.06
C PRO A 64 16.75 17.75 -19.23
N ILE A 65 17.10 17.43 -20.46
CA ILE A 65 17.22 18.37 -21.58
C ILE A 65 15.85 18.80 -22.11
N TYR A 66 15.04 17.85 -22.54
CA TYR A 66 13.73 18.10 -23.13
C TYR A 66 12.79 16.93 -22.92
N GLY A 67 11.52 17.21 -22.68
CA GLY A 67 10.50 16.17 -22.62
C GLY A 67 9.09 16.68 -22.87
N ASN A 68 8.30 15.83 -23.54
CA ASN A 68 6.87 15.97 -23.70
C ASN A 68 6.27 14.61 -23.35
N LEU A 69 6.07 14.37 -22.05
CA LEU A 69 5.55 13.10 -21.53
C LEU A 69 4.04 13.13 -21.46
N LYS A 70 3.40 11.99 -21.74
CA LYS A 70 1.95 11.79 -21.61
C LYS A 70 1.66 10.67 -20.61
N ASN A 71 0.61 10.84 -19.81
CA ASN A 71 0.14 9.86 -18.81
C ASN A 71 1.27 9.38 -17.88
N PHE A 72 2.14 10.28 -17.46
CA PHE A 72 3.30 9.96 -16.62
C PHE A 72 3.19 10.59 -15.23
N LEU A 73 3.54 9.85 -14.17
CA LEU A 73 3.47 10.28 -12.76
C LEU A 73 2.11 10.86 -12.36
N ALA A 74 1.02 10.28 -12.86
CA ALA A 74 -0.36 10.73 -12.63
C ALA A 74 -0.68 12.15 -13.16
N TYR A 75 0.07 12.63 -14.14
CA TYR A 75 -0.23 13.81 -14.97
C TYR A 75 -0.62 13.40 -16.39
N ASP A 76 -1.57 14.10 -16.99
CA ASP A 76 -1.97 13.89 -18.39
C ASP A 76 -0.86 14.33 -19.34
N SER A 77 -0.15 15.41 -19.01
CA SER A 77 1.06 15.81 -19.72
C SER A 77 2.06 16.53 -18.83
N ILE A 78 3.34 16.28 -19.10
CA ILE A 78 4.48 16.97 -18.50
C ILE A 78 5.40 17.39 -19.65
N ASP A 79 5.52 18.71 -19.86
CA ASP A 79 6.43 19.30 -20.82
C ASP A 79 7.56 19.99 -20.06
N PHE A 80 8.81 19.71 -20.37
CA PHE A 80 9.97 20.40 -19.75
C PHE A 80 11.05 20.71 -20.77
N VAL A 81 11.78 21.79 -20.48
CA VAL A 81 12.96 22.21 -21.23
C VAL A 81 14.04 22.54 -20.22
N LEU A 82 15.21 21.92 -20.37
CA LEU A 82 16.37 22.08 -19.49
C LEU A 82 15.95 22.06 -17.99
N PHE A 83 15.24 20.98 -17.59
CA PHE A 83 14.80 20.85 -16.19
C PHE A 83 15.96 21.12 -15.23
N PRO A 84 15.78 21.98 -14.19
CA PRO A 84 14.53 22.53 -13.68
C PRO A 84 14.13 23.92 -14.20
N ILE A 85 14.70 24.41 -15.30
CA ILE A 85 14.49 25.78 -15.79
C ILE A 85 13.02 26.01 -16.18
N TYR A 86 12.45 25.12 -16.98
CA TYR A 86 11.05 25.23 -17.40
C TYR A 86 10.31 23.91 -17.28
N LEU A 87 9.12 23.98 -16.70
CA LEU A 87 8.20 22.85 -16.55
C LEU A 87 6.76 23.32 -16.76
N LYS A 88 5.99 22.57 -17.57
CA LYS A 88 4.56 22.74 -17.76
C LYS A 88 3.88 21.42 -17.49
N THR A 89 2.79 21.44 -16.73
CA THR A 89 2.03 20.24 -16.35
C THR A 89 0.56 20.41 -16.64
N LYS A 90 -0.12 19.29 -16.92
CA LYS A 90 -1.57 19.22 -17.00
C LYS A 90 -2.05 17.98 -16.24
N LYS A 91 -3.10 18.17 -15.42
CA LYS A 91 -3.76 17.08 -14.70
C LYS A 91 -5.27 17.38 -14.63
N GLY A 92 -6.07 16.69 -15.45
CA GLY A 92 -7.48 17.02 -15.64
C GLY A 92 -7.62 18.47 -16.11
N GLU A 93 -8.37 19.28 -15.37
CA GLU A 93 -8.56 20.71 -15.64
C GLU A 93 -7.42 21.60 -15.10
N THR A 94 -6.53 21.03 -14.26
CA THR A 94 -5.42 21.80 -13.67
C THR A 94 -4.30 21.98 -14.68
N LYS A 95 -3.87 23.22 -14.87
CA LYS A 95 -2.71 23.62 -15.67
C LYS A 95 -1.65 24.22 -14.78
N GLY A 96 -0.44 23.66 -14.82
CA GLY A 96 0.72 24.11 -14.06
C GLY A 96 1.82 24.65 -14.96
N LYS A 97 2.53 25.65 -14.49
CA LYS A 97 3.78 26.18 -15.08
C LYS A 97 4.78 26.44 -13.96
N ALA A 98 6.04 26.09 -14.20
CA ALA A 98 7.12 26.38 -13.28
C ALA A 98 8.36 26.90 -14.02
N TYR A 99 9.05 27.85 -13.41
CA TYR A 99 10.35 28.34 -13.85
C TYR A 99 11.35 28.19 -12.72
N PHE A 100 12.53 27.64 -13.01
CA PHE A 100 13.52 27.30 -12.00
C PHE A 100 12.92 26.53 -10.83
N TRP A 101 12.19 25.44 -11.18
CA TRP A 101 11.52 24.61 -10.17
C TRP A 101 12.48 24.18 -9.05
N PRO A 102 12.11 24.32 -7.75
CA PRO A 102 10.77 24.64 -7.22
C PRO A 102 10.55 26.12 -6.87
N ILE A 103 11.35 27.04 -7.39
CA ILE A 103 11.35 28.45 -6.96
C ILE A 103 10.07 29.17 -7.40
N TRP A 104 9.75 29.14 -8.69
CA TRP A 104 8.57 29.79 -9.23
C TRP A 104 7.59 28.76 -9.79
N ASN A 105 6.38 28.73 -9.24
CA ASN A 105 5.33 27.80 -9.67
C ASN A 105 3.97 28.52 -9.73
N TYR A 106 3.20 28.23 -10.76
CA TYR A 106 1.83 28.68 -10.93
C TYR A 106 0.95 27.52 -11.37
N ASP A 107 -0.10 27.20 -10.60
CA ASP A 107 -1.09 26.19 -10.90
C ASP A 107 -2.49 26.82 -10.92
N GLU A 108 -3.29 26.51 -11.93
CA GLU A 108 -4.63 27.05 -12.12
C GLU A 108 -5.60 25.95 -12.56
N ALA A 109 -6.78 25.98 -11.97
CA ALA A 109 -7.96 25.20 -12.33
C ALA A 109 -9.22 26.03 -12.14
N PRO A 110 -10.39 25.64 -12.68
CA PRO A 110 -11.66 26.35 -12.47
C PRO A 110 -12.04 26.54 -10.99
N SER A 111 -11.57 25.64 -10.12
CA SER A 111 -11.86 25.63 -8.68
C SER A 111 -10.80 26.28 -7.80
N PHE A 112 -9.60 26.53 -8.32
CA PHE A 112 -8.52 27.09 -7.52
C PHE A 112 -7.44 27.76 -8.37
N ARG A 113 -6.65 28.60 -7.72
CA ARG A 113 -5.37 29.09 -8.23
C ARG A 113 -4.30 29.07 -7.14
N LYS A 114 -3.07 28.77 -7.54
CA LYS A 114 -1.93 28.67 -6.63
C LYS A 114 -0.72 29.28 -7.30
N PHE A 115 -0.03 30.13 -6.56
CA PHE A 115 1.22 30.76 -6.97
C PHE A 115 2.26 30.57 -5.89
N ARG A 116 3.51 30.33 -6.27
CA ARG A 116 4.63 30.23 -5.35
C ARG A 116 5.87 30.88 -5.96
N PHE A 117 6.46 31.77 -5.20
CA PHE A 117 7.79 32.30 -5.42
C PHE A 117 8.63 32.02 -4.17
N PHE A 118 9.18 30.80 -4.13
CA PHE A 118 9.88 30.28 -2.95
C PHE A 118 11.26 30.91 -2.77
N PRO A 119 11.68 31.27 -1.53
CA PRO A 119 10.93 31.16 -0.26
C PRO A 119 10.08 32.40 0.08
N PHE A 120 10.02 33.41 -0.78
CA PHE A 120 9.53 34.74 -0.44
C PHE A 120 8.03 34.88 -0.32
N TYR A 121 7.29 34.25 -1.23
CA TYR A 121 5.84 34.40 -1.31
C TYR A 121 5.15 33.14 -1.78
N ALA A 122 4.05 32.79 -1.14
CA ALA A 122 3.14 31.76 -1.65
C ALA A 122 1.67 32.17 -1.44
N TYR A 123 0.87 31.90 -2.45
CA TYR A 123 -0.55 32.19 -2.47
C TYR A 123 -1.30 30.94 -2.93
N HIS A 124 -2.36 30.55 -2.21
CA HIS A 124 -3.21 29.45 -2.59
C HIS A 124 -4.65 29.81 -2.26
N GLU A 125 -5.48 29.92 -3.27
CA GLU A 125 -6.91 30.17 -3.12
C GLU A 125 -7.70 29.05 -3.78
N ARG A 126 -8.64 28.48 -3.03
CA ARG A 126 -9.69 27.62 -3.54
C ARG A 126 -10.99 28.40 -3.43
N TYR A 127 -11.61 28.68 -4.55
CA TYR A 127 -12.76 29.57 -4.62
C TYR A 127 -13.88 29.12 -3.70
N ASN A 128 -14.44 30.04 -2.91
CA ASN A 128 -15.46 29.83 -1.90
C ASN A 128 -15.11 28.82 -0.77
N VAL A 129 -13.85 28.42 -0.66
CA VAL A 129 -13.41 27.47 0.38
C VAL A 129 -12.36 28.11 1.28
N PHE A 130 -11.24 28.55 0.74
CA PHE A 130 -10.18 29.19 1.53
C PHE A 130 -9.24 30.03 0.68
N LYS A 131 -8.56 30.96 1.36
CA LYS A 131 -7.44 31.74 0.85
C LYS A 131 -6.29 31.62 1.83
N ARG A 132 -5.10 31.24 1.36
CA ARG A 132 -3.88 31.14 2.16
C ARG A 132 -2.77 31.96 1.53
N VAL A 133 -2.05 32.70 2.36
CA VAL A 133 -0.90 33.52 1.94
C VAL A 133 0.26 33.22 2.89
N SER A 134 1.47 33.12 2.35
CA SER A 134 2.68 32.93 3.13
C SER A 134 3.73 33.92 2.65
N TYR A 135 4.41 34.56 3.58
CA TYR A 135 5.52 35.45 3.32
C TYR A 135 6.78 34.89 3.98
N PHE A 136 7.90 34.88 3.26
CA PHE A 136 9.19 34.39 3.75
C PHE A 136 9.05 33.02 4.44
N TRP A 137 8.59 32.05 3.65
CA TRP A 137 8.39 30.69 4.18
C TRP A 137 9.65 30.17 4.89
N PRO A 138 9.52 29.61 6.12
CA PRO A 138 8.29 29.24 6.82
C PRO A 138 7.76 30.29 7.84
N PHE A 139 8.25 31.53 7.83
CA PHE A 139 8.08 32.45 8.96
C PHE A 139 6.68 32.99 9.15
N TYR A 140 5.99 33.46 8.09
CA TYR A 140 4.67 34.03 8.27
C TYR A 140 3.63 33.41 7.36
N HIS A 141 2.51 33.02 7.95
CA HIS A 141 1.36 32.43 7.25
C HIS A 141 0.07 33.09 7.70
N ASN A 142 -0.81 33.32 6.76
CA ASN A 142 -2.19 33.78 6.98
C ASN A 142 -3.15 32.91 6.19
N ALA A 143 -4.30 32.56 6.79
CA ALA A 143 -5.34 31.76 6.16
C ALA A 143 -6.73 32.29 6.52
N GLU A 144 -7.60 32.38 5.52
CA GLU A 144 -9.02 32.68 5.67
C GLU A 144 -9.83 31.54 5.06
N TYR A 145 -10.87 31.12 5.76
CA TYR A 145 -11.74 30.03 5.34
C TYR A 145 -13.16 30.53 5.23
N TYR A 146 -13.81 30.24 4.13
CA TYR A 146 -15.15 30.73 3.77
C TYR A 146 -16.24 29.65 3.86
N ASN A 147 -15.85 28.41 4.14
CA ASN A 147 -16.80 27.32 4.30
C ASN A 147 -17.69 27.58 5.53
N PRO A 148 -19.03 27.64 5.42
CA PRO A 148 -19.92 27.95 6.53
C PRO A 148 -19.78 27.03 7.77
N LYS A 149 -19.31 25.79 7.57
CA LYS A 149 -19.04 24.84 8.66
C LYS A 149 -17.72 25.11 9.41
N ALA A 150 -16.81 25.84 8.79
CA ALA A 150 -15.46 26.08 9.30
C ALA A 150 -14.98 27.49 8.93
N GLU A 151 -15.91 28.47 8.87
CA GLU A 151 -15.59 29.85 8.59
C GLU A 151 -14.68 30.42 9.68
N GLY A 152 -13.67 31.17 9.25
CA GLY A 152 -12.74 31.77 10.20
C GLY A 152 -11.42 32.15 9.57
N LYS A 153 -10.54 32.64 10.41
CA LYS A 153 -9.20 33.10 10.01
C LYS A 153 -8.15 32.69 11.01
N GLY A 154 -6.95 32.57 10.53
CA GLY A 154 -5.80 32.28 11.38
C GLY A 154 -4.52 32.85 10.81
N TRP A 155 -3.56 33.10 11.66
CA TRP A 155 -2.24 33.50 11.28
C TRP A 155 -1.18 32.85 12.15
N PHE A 156 0.05 32.76 11.64
CA PHE A 156 1.15 32.09 12.31
C PHE A 156 2.47 32.76 11.98
N LEU A 157 3.18 33.20 13.01
CA LEU A 157 4.55 33.66 12.94
C LEU A 157 5.48 32.58 13.49
N TRP A 158 5.96 31.76 12.59
CA TRP A 158 6.81 30.61 12.92
C TRP A 158 8.19 31.03 13.43
N PRO A 159 8.76 30.40 14.46
CA PRO A 159 8.17 29.35 15.31
C PRO A 159 7.45 29.88 16.56
N PHE A 160 7.30 31.22 16.70
CA PHE A 160 7.00 31.89 17.94
C PHE A 160 5.54 31.81 18.37
N TYR A 161 4.63 32.27 17.52
CA TYR A 161 3.23 32.41 17.90
C TYR A 161 2.28 32.24 16.73
N GLY A 162 1.12 31.62 17.01
CA GLY A 162 0.02 31.52 16.07
C GLY A 162 -1.33 31.49 16.75
N GLU A 163 -2.31 32.03 16.06
CA GLU A 163 -3.68 32.05 16.52
C GLU A 163 -4.62 31.67 15.37
N ASN A 164 -5.59 30.80 15.66
CA ASN A 164 -6.67 30.47 14.74
C ASN A 164 -8.01 30.70 15.43
N SER A 165 -8.93 31.35 14.74
CA SER A 165 -10.30 31.60 15.19
C SER A 165 -11.26 31.14 14.10
N PHE A 166 -11.83 29.97 14.27
CA PHE A 166 -12.88 29.41 13.43
C PHE A 166 -14.21 29.49 14.16
N LYS A 167 -15.32 29.29 13.45
CA LYS A 167 -16.67 29.34 14.02
C LYS A 167 -16.77 28.67 15.39
N ASN A 168 -16.26 27.45 15.51
CA ASN A 168 -16.40 26.60 16.70
C ASN A 168 -15.04 26.22 17.32
N LEU A 169 -13.92 26.84 16.90
CA LEU A 169 -12.59 26.48 17.38
C LEU A 169 -11.71 27.70 17.50
N LYS A 170 -11.17 27.93 18.70
CA LYS A 170 -10.06 28.87 18.93
C LYS A 170 -8.84 28.10 19.32
N SER A 171 -7.69 28.40 18.73
CA SER A 171 -6.43 27.75 19.09
C SER A 171 -5.27 28.74 19.10
N TRP A 172 -4.36 28.49 20.01
CA TRP A 172 -3.14 29.28 20.21
C TRP A 172 -1.95 28.32 20.20
N THR A 173 -0.87 28.76 19.58
CA THR A 173 0.37 27.99 19.51
C THR A 173 1.52 28.90 19.91
N PHE A 174 2.41 28.42 20.76
CA PHE A 174 3.61 29.12 21.23
C PHE A 174 4.82 28.22 21.02
N LEU A 175 5.91 28.76 20.52
CA LEU A 175 7.16 28.04 20.28
C LEU A 175 6.90 26.67 19.61
N TRP A 176 6.25 26.74 18.44
CA TRP A 176 5.91 25.54 17.70
C TRP A 176 7.11 24.59 17.51
N PRO A 177 6.96 23.27 17.70
CA PRO A 177 5.72 22.53 17.93
C PRO A 177 5.35 22.29 19.41
N PHE A 178 6.05 22.88 20.37
CA PHE A 178 6.06 22.45 21.76
C PHE A 178 4.79 22.78 22.53
N PHE A 179 4.26 23.99 22.36
CA PHE A 179 3.14 24.44 23.17
C PHE A 179 1.95 24.79 22.30
N SER A 180 0.82 24.20 22.58
CA SER A 180 -0.44 24.56 21.94
C SER A 180 -1.62 24.37 22.89
N PHE A 181 -2.60 25.22 22.76
CA PHE A 181 -3.85 25.16 23.47
C PHE A 181 -5.00 25.35 22.47
N TYR A 182 -6.11 24.66 22.66
CA TYR A 182 -7.33 24.92 21.90
C TYR A 182 -8.59 24.78 22.77
N ARG A 183 -9.62 25.53 22.39
CA ARG A 183 -10.97 25.44 22.91
C ARG A 183 -11.91 25.27 21.73
N ARG A 184 -12.80 24.31 21.81
CA ARG A 184 -13.85 24.05 20.84
C ARG A 184 -15.20 24.19 21.49
N ASP A 185 -16.05 25.03 20.91
CA ASP A 185 -17.44 25.20 21.30
C ASP A 185 -18.30 24.20 20.50
N PHE A 186 -19.16 23.46 21.18
CA PHE A 186 -20.10 22.54 20.55
C PHE A 186 -21.50 23.15 20.63
N GLU A 187 -22.08 23.51 19.48
CA GLU A 187 -23.44 24.06 19.40
C GLU A 187 -24.44 23.13 20.09
N GLY A 188 -25.12 23.63 21.14
CA GLY A 188 -26.15 22.92 21.87
C GLY A 188 -25.66 22.02 23.03
N ASP A 189 -24.40 22.12 23.43
CA ASP A 189 -23.86 21.49 24.63
C ASP A 189 -23.16 22.54 25.49
N ASP A 190 -23.43 22.55 26.81
CA ASP A 190 -22.79 23.45 27.79
C ASP A 190 -21.31 23.11 28.05
N ARG A 191 -20.80 22.07 27.43
CA ARG A 191 -19.43 21.56 27.64
C ARG A 191 -18.54 21.82 26.44
N ASP A 192 -17.56 22.69 26.61
CA ASP A 192 -16.54 22.98 25.63
C ASP A 192 -15.49 21.85 25.53
N GLY A 193 -15.06 21.52 24.33
CA GLY A 193 -13.87 20.72 24.13
C GLY A 193 -12.61 21.52 24.40
N ILE A 194 -11.70 20.99 25.19
CA ILE A 194 -10.41 21.61 25.47
C ILE A 194 -9.26 20.63 25.20
N GLY A 195 -8.12 21.19 24.83
CA GLY A 195 -6.90 20.40 24.71
C GLY A 195 -5.65 21.24 24.76
N PHE A 196 -4.57 20.61 25.20
CA PHE A 196 -3.24 21.23 25.22
C PHE A 196 -2.12 20.22 24.95
N ASN A 197 -0.99 20.74 24.46
CA ASN A 197 0.30 20.07 24.40
C ASN A 197 1.32 20.92 25.16
N MET A 198 2.00 20.35 26.19
CA MET A 198 2.88 21.13 27.07
C MET A 198 3.97 20.25 27.73
N PRO A 199 5.17 20.10 27.16
CA PRO A 199 5.53 20.32 25.77
C PRO A 199 5.19 19.11 24.90
N TRP A 200 4.88 19.34 23.62
CA TRP A 200 4.78 18.26 22.64
C TRP A 200 6.16 17.65 22.35
N PRO A 201 6.30 16.32 22.18
CA PRO A 201 5.27 15.29 22.23
C PRO A 201 4.99 14.73 23.64
N PHE A 202 5.63 15.25 24.69
CA PHE A 202 5.69 14.60 25.99
C PHE A 202 4.36 14.62 26.76
N ILE A 203 3.73 15.79 26.88
CA ILE A 203 2.47 15.91 27.60
C ILE A 203 1.38 16.38 26.65
N GLN A 204 0.34 15.57 26.53
CA GLN A 204 -0.80 15.85 25.68
C GLN A 204 -2.09 15.56 26.43
N TYR A 205 -2.99 16.51 26.44
CA TYR A 205 -4.32 16.35 26.95
C TYR A 205 -5.33 16.83 25.93
N ARG A 206 -6.41 16.08 25.76
CA ARG A 206 -7.54 16.46 24.93
C ARG A 206 -8.81 15.89 25.54
N ASN A 207 -9.81 16.73 25.68
CA ASN A 207 -11.15 16.33 26.08
C ASN A 207 -12.14 16.99 25.12
N ASN A 208 -12.69 16.21 24.21
CA ASN A 208 -13.75 16.63 23.32
C ASN A 208 -14.99 15.81 23.68
N VAL A 209 -15.94 16.42 24.30
CA VAL A 209 -17.26 15.81 24.50
C VAL A 209 -18.03 15.97 23.21
N ASP A 210 -17.66 15.22 22.20
CA ASP A 210 -18.29 15.30 20.90
C ASP A 210 -19.28 14.15 20.72
N ARG A 211 -20.42 14.48 20.17
CA ARG A 211 -21.44 13.52 19.76
C ARG A 211 -21.22 13.00 18.33
N ASP A 212 -20.34 13.64 17.58
CA ASP A 212 -19.98 13.21 16.24
C ASP A 212 -19.14 11.94 16.31
N GLU A 213 -19.65 10.86 15.74
CA GLU A 213 -19.12 9.50 15.79
C GLU A 213 -17.70 9.31 15.21
N LYS A 214 -17.07 10.36 14.71
CA LYS A 214 -15.76 10.29 14.04
C LYS A 214 -14.59 10.89 14.80
N ASN A 215 -14.85 11.61 15.90
CA ASN A 215 -13.83 12.39 16.58
C ASN A 215 -13.28 11.73 17.84
N GLU A 216 -12.09 12.15 18.24
CA GLU A 216 -11.44 11.73 19.47
C GLU A 216 -12.18 12.28 20.69
N LYS A 217 -12.70 11.42 21.57
CA LYS A 217 -13.41 11.80 22.79
C LYS A 217 -12.46 12.39 23.79
N TRP A 218 -11.41 11.66 24.11
CA TRP A 218 -10.40 12.16 25.00
C TRP A 218 -9.03 11.52 24.74
N ARG A 219 -7.94 12.20 25.18
CA ARG A 219 -6.56 11.75 25.13
C ARG A 219 -5.82 12.26 26.34
N PHE A 220 -5.00 11.41 26.93
CA PHE A 220 -4.01 11.77 27.91
C PHE A 220 -2.72 10.99 27.65
N TYR A 221 -1.64 11.70 27.38
CA TYR A 221 -0.32 11.14 27.14
C TYR A 221 0.72 11.83 28.01
N ILE A 222 1.53 11.02 28.71
CA ILE A 222 2.84 11.39 29.26
C ILE A 222 3.84 10.51 28.50
N TRP A 223 4.15 10.94 27.30
CA TRP A 223 5.02 10.18 26.38
C TRP A 223 6.49 10.27 26.82
N PRO A 224 7.30 9.19 26.78
CA PRO A 224 6.96 7.84 26.31
C PRO A 224 6.41 6.90 27.40
N LEU A 225 6.09 7.40 28.60
CA LEU A 225 5.83 6.56 29.77
C LEU A 225 4.45 5.90 29.73
N ILE A 226 3.40 6.68 29.66
CA ILE A 226 2.02 6.18 29.67
C ILE A 226 1.15 7.02 28.73
N GLY A 227 0.13 6.38 28.19
CA GLY A 227 -0.86 7.10 27.42
C GLY A 227 -2.11 6.30 27.12
N ARG A 228 -3.23 7.01 27.02
CA ARG A 228 -4.49 6.46 26.56
C ARG A 228 -5.25 7.50 25.75
N SER A 229 -5.87 7.05 24.66
CA SER A 229 -6.82 7.86 23.89
C SER A 229 -8.02 7.02 23.50
N GLU A 230 -9.19 7.61 23.62
CA GLU A 230 -10.46 7.02 23.24
C GLU A 230 -11.08 7.82 22.09
N ARG A 231 -11.45 7.13 21.03
CA ARG A 231 -12.28 7.61 19.94
C ARG A 231 -13.60 6.83 19.94
N VAL A 232 -14.55 7.27 19.16
CA VAL A 232 -15.82 6.54 19.05
C VAL A 232 -15.62 5.08 18.63
N ASN A 233 -14.70 4.87 17.69
CA ASN A 233 -14.45 3.57 17.09
C ASN A 233 -13.09 2.95 17.45
N SER A 234 -12.35 3.54 18.39
CA SER A 234 -11.06 2.98 18.80
C SER A 234 -10.64 3.41 20.20
N ASP A 235 -9.99 2.50 20.93
CA ASP A 235 -9.30 2.75 22.21
C ASP A 235 -7.83 2.33 22.03
N TYR A 236 -6.91 3.27 22.27
CA TYR A 236 -5.47 3.05 22.18
C TYR A 236 -4.84 3.36 23.52
N GLN A 237 -3.98 2.48 23.99
CA GLN A 237 -3.20 2.69 25.21
C GLN A 237 -1.78 2.18 25.07
N PHE A 238 -0.86 2.79 25.82
CA PHE A 238 0.52 2.34 25.90
C PHE A 238 1.14 2.57 27.27
N ILE A 239 2.14 1.73 27.59
CA ILE A 239 3.04 1.87 28.72
C ILE A 239 4.45 1.69 28.18
N LEU A 240 5.37 2.62 28.50
CA LEU A 240 6.74 2.64 28.01
C LEU A 240 6.82 2.46 26.47
N TRP A 241 6.13 3.39 25.76
CA TRP A 241 6.12 3.37 24.28
C TRP A 241 7.54 3.31 23.70
N PRO A 242 7.84 2.46 22.68
CA PRO A 242 6.90 1.63 21.91
C PRO A 242 6.71 0.20 22.46
N PHE A 243 7.21 -0.13 23.64
CA PHE A 243 7.32 -1.53 24.08
C PHE A 243 5.99 -2.20 24.36
N PHE A 244 5.10 -1.54 25.08
CA PHE A 244 3.80 -2.11 25.43
C PHE A 244 2.68 -1.21 24.93
N SER A 245 1.87 -1.73 24.01
CA SER A 245 0.72 -1.00 23.52
C SER A 245 -0.42 -1.92 23.09
N SER A 246 -1.64 -1.38 23.13
CA SER A 246 -2.82 -2.05 22.59
C SER A 246 -3.71 -1.06 21.84
N LEU A 247 -4.38 -1.56 20.81
CA LEU A 247 -5.34 -0.82 20.02
C LEU A 247 -6.56 -1.69 19.76
N TYR A 248 -7.70 -1.26 20.26
CA TYR A 248 -8.99 -1.83 19.91
C TYR A 248 -9.69 -0.91 18.91
N THR A 249 -10.21 -1.48 17.84
CA THR A 249 -11.01 -0.76 16.84
C THR A 249 -12.33 -1.48 16.60
N LYS A 250 -13.41 -0.72 16.52
CA LYS A 250 -14.75 -1.20 16.21
C LYS A 250 -15.25 -0.47 14.97
N GLY A 251 -15.74 -1.21 13.98
CA GLY A 251 -16.32 -0.66 12.76
C GLY A 251 -17.54 -1.45 12.30
N ASP A 252 -18.26 -0.94 11.33
CA ASP A 252 -19.44 -1.62 10.75
C ASP A 252 -19.07 -2.97 10.13
N GLU A 253 -17.83 -3.10 9.65
CA GLU A 253 -17.31 -4.32 9.05
C GLU A 253 -16.78 -5.32 10.07
N GLY A 254 -16.57 -4.91 11.33
CA GLY A 254 -16.08 -5.80 12.39
C GLY A 254 -15.21 -5.11 13.42
N ASN A 255 -14.66 -5.92 14.32
CA ASN A 255 -13.81 -5.48 15.41
C ASN A 255 -12.39 -6.01 15.24
N VAL A 256 -11.40 -5.20 15.63
CA VAL A 256 -9.98 -5.61 15.62
C VAL A 256 -9.32 -5.20 16.92
N ASP A 257 -8.65 -6.16 17.55
CA ASP A 257 -7.87 -5.99 18.75
C ASP A 257 -6.40 -6.31 18.50
N TRP A 258 -5.52 -5.33 18.69
CA TRP A 258 -4.08 -5.46 18.57
C TRP A 258 -3.42 -5.32 19.94
N VAL A 259 -2.42 -6.17 20.19
CA VAL A 259 -1.52 -6.05 21.34
C VAL A 259 -0.08 -6.15 20.84
N TRP A 260 0.78 -5.25 21.29
CA TRP A 260 2.22 -5.24 21.00
C TRP A 260 3.03 -5.27 22.29
N ILE A 261 3.99 -6.17 22.36
CA ILE A 261 5.05 -6.26 23.37
C ILE A 261 6.37 -6.31 22.60
N LEU A 262 6.75 -5.17 22.05
CA LEU A 262 7.91 -5.07 21.16
C LEU A 262 9.24 -5.25 21.89
N PRO A 263 10.26 -5.86 21.24
CA PRO A 263 10.24 -6.38 19.86
C PRO A 263 9.77 -7.83 19.72
N PHE A 264 9.35 -8.50 20.80
CA PHE A 264 9.25 -9.96 20.86
C PHE A 264 7.87 -10.53 20.54
N TYR A 265 6.81 -9.78 20.80
CA TYR A 265 5.46 -10.32 20.65
C TYR A 265 4.48 -9.29 20.12
N TRP A 266 3.63 -9.73 19.19
CA TRP A 266 2.41 -9.01 18.80
C TRP A 266 1.30 -9.97 18.41
N SER A 267 0.07 -9.56 18.64
CA SER A 267 -1.13 -10.32 18.30
C SER A 267 -2.20 -9.44 17.69
N LYS A 268 -2.97 -10.02 16.79
CA LYS A 268 -4.18 -9.46 16.21
C LYS A 268 -5.33 -10.42 16.40
N ARG A 269 -6.43 -9.94 16.91
CA ARG A 269 -7.72 -10.64 16.90
C ARG A 269 -8.68 -9.80 16.08
N ALA A 270 -9.26 -10.36 15.05
CA ALA A 270 -10.26 -9.66 14.25
C ALA A 270 -11.51 -10.52 14.11
N PHE A 271 -12.65 -9.87 14.03
CA PHE A 271 -13.92 -10.48 13.73
C PHE A 271 -14.60 -9.65 12.64
N ASP A 272 -14.90 -10.30 11.52
CA ASP A 272 -15.59 -9.69 10.38
C ASP A 272 -17.10 -9.97 10.49
N ASN A 273 -17.89 -8.90 10.59
CA ASN A 273 -19.35 -9.00 10.74
C ASN A 273 -20.05 -9.50 9.46
N LYS A 274 -19.43 -9.34 8.28
CA LYS A 274 -20.04 -9.74 6.99
C LYS A 274 -19.85 -11.21 6.73
N SER A 275 -18.61 -11.70 6.89
CA SER A 275 -18.28 -13.11 6.67
C SER A 275 -18.47 -13.98 7.91
N MET A 276 -18.71 -13.40 9.09
CA MET A 276 -18.73 -14.06 10.40
C MET A 276 -17.42 -14.81 10.72
N GLU A 277 -16.33 -14.46 10.04
CA GLU A 277 -15.02 -15.08 10.22
C GLU A 277 -14.24 -14.45 11.36
N ARG A 278 -13.52 -15.30 12.07
CA ARG A 278 -12.55 -14.89 13.08
C ARG A 278 -11.13 -15.02 12.52
N GLU A 279 -10.32 -13.99 12.73
CA GLU A 279 -8.89 -14.01 12.43
C GLU A 279 -8.12 -13.89 13.73
N LEU A 280 -7.23 -14.84 13.99
CA LEU A 280 -6.30 -14.82 15.12
C LEU A 280 -4.88 -14.88 14.56
N TYR A 281 -4.10 -13.83 14.75
CA TYR A 281 -2.69 -13.78 14.43
C TYR A 281 -1.89 -13.58 15.70
N ARG A 282 -0.84 -14.37 15.90
CA ARG A 282 0.14 -14.25 16.99
C ARG A 282 1.52 -14.43 16.44
N ASN A 283 2.43 -13.54 16.82
CA ASN A 283 3.82 -13.64 16.46
C ASN A 283 4.68 -13.51 17.70
N PHE A 284 5.47 -14.53 17.98
CA PHE A 284 6.55 -14.54 18.96
C PHE A 284 7.87 -14.47 18.19
N TYR A 285 8.25 -13.27 17.85
CA TYR A 285 9.37 -12.95 16.97
C TYR A 285 10.72 -13.24 17.65
N PRO A 286 11.70 -13.84 16.94
CA PRO A 286 11.64 -14.35 15.56
C PRO A 286 11.27 -15.84 15.46
N PHE A 287 10.78 -16.45 16.54
CA PHE A 287 10.72 -17.91 16.68
C PHE A 287 9.52 -18.54 16.00
N ILE A 288 8.32 -18.03 16.26
CA ILE A 288 7.11 -18.66 15.76
C ILE A 288 6.02 -17.62 15.46
N SER A 289 5.35 -17.77 14.33
CA SER A 289 4.13 -17.05 14.01
C SER A 289 2.99 -18.01 13.70
N TYR A 290 1.80 -17.66 14.15
CA TYR A 290 0.56 -18.41 14.00
C TYR A 290 -0.53 -17.52 13.43
N LEU A 291 -1.18 -17.95 12.37
CA LEU A 291 -2.34 -17.31 11.77
C LEU A 291 -3.45 -18.34 11.62
N ASN A 292 -4.63 -17.99 12.12
CA ASN A 292 -5.87 -18.74 11.89
C ASN A 292 -6.93 -17.77 11.39
N LYS A 293 -7.52 -18.07 10.23
CA LYS A 293 -8.60 -17.26 9.64
C LYS A 293 -9.62 -18.19 8.97
N GLY A 294 -10.78 -18.34 9.61
CA GLY A 294 -11.78 -19.33 9.17
C GLY A 294 -11.15 -20.73 9.12
N ASP A 295 -11.23 -21.38 7.96
CA ASP A 295 -10.64 -22.69 7.71
C ASP A 295 -9.13 -22.67 7.41
N PHE A 296 -8.53 -21.49 7.27
CA PHE A 296 -7.11 -21.34 6.97
C PHE A 296 -6.29 -21.26 8.24
N CYS A 297 -5.29 -22.15 8.35
CA CYS A 297 -4.29 -22.12 9.42
C CYS A 297 -2.88 -22.07 8.85
N GLU A 298 -2.04 -21.21 9.41
CA GLU A 298 -0.63 -21.10 9.04
C GLU A 298 0.25 -21.03 10.28
N ILE A 299 1.32 -21.83 10.28
CA ILE A 299 2.36 -21.83 11.32
C ILE A 299 3.71 -21.65 10.63
N ARG A 300 4.48 -20.66 11.06
CA ARG A 300 5.85 -20.44 10.61
C ARG A 300 6.81 -20.56 11.79
N ILE A 301 7.95 -21.20 11.58
CA ILE A 301 9.00 -21.36 12.60
C ILE A 301 10.28 -20.72 12.07
N LEU A 302 10.98 -19.97 12.92
CA LEU A 302 12.08 -19.07 12.57
C LEU A 302 11.64 -18.11 11.47
N ASP A 303 10.58 -17.36 11.78
CA ASP A 303 9.97 -16.36 10.90
C ASP A 303 10.68 -15.02 11.12
N LEU A 304 11.70 -14.75 10.33
CA LEU A 304 12.41 -13.47 10.33
C LEU A 304 11.68 -12.40 9.51
N TRP A 305 10.58 -12.76 8.82
CA TRP A 305 9.78 -11.87 8.01
C TRP A 305 8.70 -11.19 8.85
N PHE A 306 8.80 -9.88 9.03
CA PHE A 306 7.91 -9.10 9.91
C PHE A 306 6.73 -8.42 9.20
N GLN A 307 6.76 -8.32 7.83
CA GLN A 307 5.72 -7.64 7.06
C GLN A 307 4.72 -8.64 6.47
N ARG A 308 3.42 -8.42 6.72
CA ARG A 308 2.35 -9.22 6.13
C ARG A 308 1.34 -8.41 5.29
N ASN A 309 1.60 -7.10 5.09
CA ASN A 309 0.66 -6.20 4.44
C ASN A 309 0.95 -5.94 2.95
N MET A 310 2.00 -6.57 2.40
CA MET A 310 2.43 -6.38 1.02
C MET A 310 2.56 -7.73 0.30
N PRO A 311 1.44 -8.29 -0.22
CA PRO A 311 1.43 -9.66 -0.78
C PRO A 311 2.46 -9.91 -1.88
N ALA A 312 2.77 -8.90 -2.71
CA ALA A 312 3.77 -9.03 -3.77
C ALA A 312 5.20 -9.17 -3.21
N ILE A 313 5.54 -8.40 -2.18
CA ILE A 313 6.85 -8.48 -1.51
C ILE A 313 6.93 -9.78 -0.72
N GLU A 314 5.89 -10.07 0.05
CA GLU A 314 5.85 -11.27 0.88
C GLU A 314 6.02 -12.55 0.04
N ARG A 315 5.31 -12.68 -1.06
CA ARG A 315 5.41 -13.86 -1.93
C ARG A 315 6.83 -14.10 -2.46
N ASN A 316 7.57 -13.03 -2.77
CA ASN A 316 8.89 -13.14 -3.38
C ASN A 316 10.03 -13.24 -2.35
N TRP A 317 9.88 -12.60 -1.20
CA TRP A 317 10.97 -12.46 -0.24
C TRP A 317 10.77 -13.24 1.06
N ALA A 318 9.53 -13.40 1.52
CA ALA A 318 9.26 -14.11 2.76
C ALA A 318 9.83 -15.55 2.79
N PRO A 319 9.78 -16.34 1.70
CA PRO A 319 10.36 -17.70 1.70
C PRO A 319 11.85 -17.73 2.04
N LEU A 320 12.61 -16.67 1.78
CA LEU A 320 14.04 -16.58 2.13
C LEU A 320 14.28 -16.39 3.63
N TRP A 321 13.26 -15.96 4.38
CA TRP A 321 13.35 -15.60 5.79
C TRP A 321 12.55 -16.54 6.71
N ILE A 322 11.91 -17.57 6.15
CA ILE A 322 11.07 -18.51 6.88
C ILE A 322 11.69 -19.91 6.75
N PHE A 323 12.17 -20.44 7.87
CA PHE A 323 12.82 -21.77 7.88
C PHE A 323 11.81 -22.90 7.68
N PHE A 324 10.65 -22.83 8.34
CA PHE A 324 9.57 -23.79 8.23
C PHE A 324 8.22 -23.08 8.09
N ASN A 325 7.40 -23.54 7.16
CA ASN A 325 6.05 -23.05 6.95
C ASN A 325 5.08 -24.22 6.80
N TYR A 326 4.02 -24.20 7.61
CA TYR A 326 2.87 -25.07 7.49
C TYR A 326 1.65 -24.25 7.16
N GLN A 327 0.89 -24.68 6.16
CA GLN A 327 -0.38 -24.08 5.78
C GLN A 327 -1.43 -25.18 5.62
N SER A 328 -2.66 -24.95 6.08
CA SER A 328 -3.80 -25.82 5.84
C SER A 328 -5.06 -25.01 5.55
N LYS A 329 -5.91 -25.58 4.70
CA LYS A 329 -7.25 -25.05 4.41
C LYS A 329 -8.21 -26.20 4.13
N GLY A 330 -9.07 -26.54 5.10
CA GLY A 330 -9.89 -27.75 5.04
C GLY A 330 -9.02 -29.00 4.95
N GLU A 331 -9.22 -29.83 3.94
CA GLU A 331 -8.45 -31.06 3.66
C GLU A 331 -7.10 -30.80 2.99
N PHE A 332 -6.86 -29.60 2.51
CA PHE A 332 -5.62 -29.23 1.83
C PHE A 332 -4.58 -28.75 2.82
N PHE A 333 -3.33 -29.14 2.58
CA PHE A 333 -2.20 -28.73 3.42
C PHE A 333 -0.92 -28.63 2.61
N ARG A 334 0.05 -27.90 3.18
CA ARG A 334 1.40 -27.73 2.64
C ARG A 334 2.40 -27.57 3.78
N TYR A 335 3.50 -28.29 3.69
CA TYR A 335 4.68 -28.15 4.53
C TYR A 335 5.85 -27.71 3.65
N ASP A 336 6.49 -26.61 3.99
CA ASP A 336 7.75 -26.15 3.41
C ASP A 336 8.83 -26.18 4.52
N PHE A 337 9.92 -26.85 4.27
CA PHE A 337 11.03 -27.01 5.22
C PHE A 337 12.35 -26.57 4.59
N LEU A 338 13.30 -26.07 5.41
CA LEU A 338 14.59 -25.52 4.96
C LEU A 338 14.43 -24.51 3.83
N TRP A 339 13.75 -23.37 4.14
CA TRP A 339 13.48 -22.30 3.17
C TRP A 339 12.73 -22.77 1.93
N GLY A 340 11.89 -23.79 2.08
CA GLY A 340 11.09 -24.34 0.99
C GLY A 340 11.88 -25.23 0.01
N ILE A 341 13.08 -25.70 0.37
CA ILE A 341 13.80 -26.70 -0.40
C ILE A 341 13.03 -28.04 -0.38
N PHE A 342 12.59 -28.48 0.80
CA PHE A 342 11.76 -29.67 0.93
C PHE A 342 10.28 -29.27 1.09
N LYS A 343 9.42 -29.86 0.28
CA LYS A 343 7.98 -29.61 0.32
C LYS A 343 7.21 -30.91 0.36
N TYR A 344 6.17 -30.95 1.19
CA TYR A 344 5.15 -31.98 1.17
C TYR A 344 3.79 -31.29 1.11
N PHE A 345 2.96 -31.63 0.15
CA PHE A 345 1.73 -30.91 -0.10
C PHE A 345 0.59 -31.81 -0.56
N ASN A 346 -0.61 -31.39 -0.22
CA ASN A 346 -1.87 -31.83 -0.78
C ASN A 346 -2.67 -30.57 -1.10
N THR A 347 -2.75 -30.18 -2.37
CA THR A 347 -3.41 -28.94 -2.80
C THR A 347 -4.34 -29.21 -3.96
N LYS A 348 -5.43 -28.45 -4.06
CA LYS A 348 -6.40 -28.58 -5.16
C LYS A 348 -5.75 -28.37 -6.54
N LYS A 349 -4.71 -27.56 -6.63
CA LYS A 349 -4.03 -27.21 -7.89
C LYS A 349 -2.97 -28.23 -8.30
N ASP A 350 -2.16 -28.67 -7.35
CA ASP A 350 -0.95 -29.45 -7.62
C ASP A 350 -1.11 -30.93 -7.22
N GLY A 351 -2.27 -31.30 -6.65
CA GLY A 351 -2.51 -32.63 -6.09
C GLY A 351 -1.70 -32.90 -4.84
N LYS A 352 -1.46 -34.19 -4.55
CA LYS A 352 -0.67 -34.66 -3.40
C LYS A 352 0.73 -35.05 -3.86
N GLY A 353 1.74 -34.53 -3.17
CA GLY A 353 3.09 -34.76 -3.65
C GLY A 353 4.20 -34.30 -2.72
N VAL A 354 5.43 -34.52 -3.19
CA VAL A 354 6.68 -34.10 -2.56
C VAL A 354 7.55 -33.37 -3.56
N ALA A 355 8.34 -32.42 -3.06
CA ALA A 355 9.33 -31.75 -3.89
C ALA A 355 10.63 -31.50 -3.11
N ILE A 356 11.73 -31.51 -3.85
CA ILE A 356 13.07 -31.07 -3.42
C ILE A 356 13.50 -30.02 -4.45
N GLU A 357 13.11 -28.78 -4.18
CA GLU A 357 13.39 -27.67 -5.11
C GLU A 357 14.87 -27.27 -5.12
N PRO A 358 15.49 -27.00 -6.26
CA PRO A 358 14.91 -27.00 -7.61
C PRO A 358 15.05 -28.35 -8.37
N PHE A 359 15.45 -29.42 -7.70
CA PHE A 359 15.94 -30.65 -8.34
C PHE A 359 14.84 -31.63 -8.72
N TYR A 360 13.83 -31.81 -7.87
CA TYR A 360 12.83 -32.85 -8.05
C TYR A 360 11.47 -32.46 -7.53
N ARG A 361 10.41 -32.79 -8.27
CA ARG A 361 9.02 -32.69 -7.83
C ARG A 361 8.23 -33.90 -8.34
N SER A 362 7.45 -34.49 -7.47
CA SER A 362 6.52 -35.56 -7.83
C SER A 362 5.16 -35.26 -7.22
N CYS A 363 4.12 -35.30 -8.01
CA CYS A 363 2.74 -35.14 -7.54
C CYS A 363 1.77 -36.10 -8.23
N THR A 364 0.80 -36.59 -7.45
CA THR A 364 -0.38 -37.31 -7.91
C THR A 364 -1.53 -36.34 -7.96
N LEU A 365 -2.11 -36.15 -9.14
CA LEU A 365 -3.13 -35.10 -9.37
C LEU A 365 -4.53 -35.59 -9.00
N PHE A 366 -4.75 -36.94 -8.95
CA PHE A 366 -6.03 -37.58 -8.61
C PHE A 366 -5.77 -38.77 -7.70
N GLU A 367 -6.66 -39.01 -6.73
CA GLU A 367 -6.71 -40.22 -5.92
C GLU A 367 -7.71 -41.21 -6.53
N ASP A 368 -7.57 -42.51 -6.21
CA ASP A 368 -8.23 -43.64 -6.84
C ASP A 368 -9.77 -43.70 -6.60
N ASP A 369 -10.37 -42.73 -5.92
CA ASP A 369 -11.74 -42.77 -5.41
C ASP A 369 -12.80 -42.19 -6.38
N GLY A 370 -12.69 -42.42 -7.69
CA GLY A 370 -13.72 -42.02 -8.65
C GLY A 370 -13.47 -40.69 -9.40
N GLU A 371 -12.39 -40.02 -9.12
CA GLU A 371 -11.97 -38.80 -9.88
C GLU A 371 -11.30 -39.16 -11.21
N ASP A 372 -11.00 -40.43 -11.43
CA ASP A 372 -10.36 -40.95 -12.64
C ASP A 372 -11.19 -40.70 -13.92
N MET A 373 -12.52 -40.75 -13.82
CA MET A 373 -13.38 -40.44 -14.97
C MET A 373 -13.29 -38.98 -15.40
N GLN A 374 -13.17 -38.04 -14.45
CA GLN A 374 -12.99 -36.63 -14.79
C GLN A 374 -11.59 -36.36 -15.37
N ALA A 375 -10.58 -37.12 -14.93
CA ALA A 375 -9.22 -36.98 -15.46
C ALA A 375 -9.15 -37.53 -16.91
N VAL A 376 -9.83 -38.61 -17.21
CA VAL A 376 -9.96 -39.17 -18.59
C VAL A 376 -10.66 -38.19 -19.52
N GLU A 377 -11.80 -37.63 -19.11
CA GLU A 377 -12.55 -36.64 -19.92
C GLU A 377 -11.72 -35.39 -20.19
N LYS A 378 -10.92 -34.93 -19.22
CA LYS A 378 -10.09 -33.74 -19.33
C LYS A 378 -8.69 -34.00 -19.89
N ASN A 379 -8.33 -35.25 -20.19
CA ASN A 379 -6.97 -35.63 -20.61
C ASN A 379 -5.88 -35.14 -19.67
N LEU A 380 -6.09 -35.22 -18.35
CA LEU A 380 -5.17 -34.78 -17.32
C LEU A 380 -4.25 -35.90 -16.86
N PRO A 381 -3.00 -35.65 -16.52
CA PRO A 381 -2.07 -36.67 -16.05
C PRO A 381 -2.42 -37.11 -14.63
N LEU A 382 -2.36 -38.43 -14.35
CA LEU A 382 -2.54 -39.00 -13.02
C LEU A 382 -1.33 -38.67 -12.12
N VAL A 383 -0.12 -38.90 -12.65
CA VAL A 383 1.15 -38.64 -11.95
C VAL A 383 2.05 -37.78 -12.80
N GLN A 384 2.55 -36.70 -12.22
CA GLN A 384 3.52 -35.84 -12.87
C GLN A 384 4.82 -35.81 -12.05
N ARG A 385 5.95 -35.97 -12.73
CA ARG A 385 7.28 -35.81 -12.13
C ARG A 385 8.07 -34.79 -12.94
N GLU A 386 8.77 -33.93 -12.23
CA GLU A 386 9.61 -32.89 -12.80
C GLU A 386 11.00 -32.97 -12.19
N TYR A 387 12.01 -32.74 -13.02
CA TYR A 387 13.41 -32.75 -12.64
C TYR A 387 14.08 -31.45 -13.12
N PHE A 388 14.97 -30.88 -12.31
CA PHE A 388 15.76 -29.68 -12.63
C PHE A 388 14.89 -28.53 -13.17
N LEU A 389 14.04 -27.94 -12.29
CA LEU A 389 13.13 -26.85 -12.65
C LEU A 389 12.18 -27.18 -13.82
N GLY A 390 11.82 -28.46 -14.00
CA GLY A 390 10.96 -28.88 -15.09
C GLY A 390 11.63 -29.00 -16.46
N MET A 391 12.97 -28.97 -16.53
CA MET A 391 13.70 -29.29 -17.77
C MET A 391 13.32 -30.66 -18.28
N ILE A 392 13.13 -31.63 -17.39
CA ILE A 392 12.61 -32.95 -17.72
C ILE A 392 11.29 -33.10 -16.97
N ARG A 393 10.23 -33.39 -17.68
CA ARG A 393 8.91 -33.63 -17.12
C ARG A 393 8.33 -34.92 -17.70
N THR A 394 7.91 -35.83 -16.81
CA THR A 394 7.17 -37.02 -17.19
C THR A 394 5.73 -36.93 -16.70
N ARG A 395 4.77 -37.30 -17.54
CA ARG A 395 3.36 -37.34 -17.23
C ARG A 395 2.80 -38.71 -17.60
N ASN A 396 2.27 -39.38 -16.62
CA ASN A 396 1.59 -40.68 -16.80
C ASN A 396 0.10 -40.45 -16.79
N PHE A 397 -0.59 -40.93 -17.81
CA PHE A 397 -2.03 -40.80 -17.97
C PHE A 397 -2.71 -42.11 -17.63
N ILE A 398 -4.02 -42.04 -17.33
CA ILE A 398 -4.88 -43.22 -17.23
C ILE A 398 -4.90 -43.93 -18.58
N GLY A 399 -4.78 -45.26 -18.60
CA GLY A 399 -4.66 -46.04 -19.84
C GLY A 399 -3.24 -46.30 -20.30
N GLY A 400 -2.22 -45.95 -19.48
CA GLY A 400 -0.82 -46.37 -19.69
C GLY A 400 0.00 -45.45 -20.61
N LYS A 401 -0.59 -44.43 -21.16
CA LYS A 401 0.15 -43.45 -21.98
C LYS A 401 1.11 -42.61 -21.14
N THR A 402 2.32 -42.43 -21.64
CA THR A 402 3.36 -41.63 -20.98
C THR A 402 3.85 -40.53 -21.92
N LYS A 403 3.81 -39.28 -21.45
CA LYS A 403 4.40 -38.13 -22.15
C LYS A 403 5.67 -37.68 -21.41
N ILE A 404 6.75 -37.54 -22.15
CA ILE A 404 8.03 -37.04 -21.68
C ILE A 404 8.33 -35.73 -22.38
N ARG A 405 8.58 -34.67 -21.63
CA ARG A 405 8.98 -33.36 -22.14
C ARG A 405 10.40 -33.05 -21.70
N LEU A 406 11.25 -32.73 -22.66
CA LEU A 406 12.66 -32.34 -22.46
C LEU A 406 12.84 -30.85 -22.79
N PHE A 407 13.69 -30.16 -22.02
CA PHE A 407 14.08 -28.76 -22.24
C PHE A 407 12.89 -27.80 -22.48
N TRP A 408 11.77 -28.05 -21.74
CA TRP A 408 10.49 -27.31 -21.78
C TRP A 408 9.73 -27.33 -23.10
N SER A 409 10.30 -27.86 -24.22
CA SER A 409 9.75 -27.74 -25.56
C SER A 409 9.65 -29.06 -26.34
N ILE A 410 10.51 -30.04 -26.13
CA ILE A 410 10.55 -31.28 -26.91
C ILE A 410 9.68 -32.32 -26.21
N GLU A 411 8.56 -32.72 -26.82
CA GLU A 411 7.65 -33.71 -26.27
C GLU A 411 7.68 -35.02 -27.04
N PHE A 412 7.71 -36.13 -26.32
CA PHE A 412 7.60 -37.51 -26.81
C PHE A 412 6.40 -38.17 -26.13
N GLU A 413 5.62 -38.92 -26.87
CA GLU A 413 4.51 -39.75 -26.37
C GLU A 413 4.76 -41.20 -26.77
N TYR A 414 4.62 -42.12 -25.83
CA TYR A 414 4.66 -43.55 -26.11
C TYR A 414 3.73 -44.33 -25.16
#